data_20fe83e64fdbf544b2c9dc2a81a50d06
#
_entry.id   20fe83e64fdbf544b2c9dc2a81a50d06
#
_cell.length_a   1.000
_cell.length_b   1.000
_cell.length_c   1.000
_cell.angle_alpha   90.00
_cell.angle_beta   90.00
_cell.angle_gamma   90.00
#
_symmetry.space_group_name_H-M   'P 1'
#
loop_
_entity.id
_entity.type
_entity.pdbx_description
1 polymer ?
#
loop_
_entity_poly.entity_id
_entity_poly.type
_entity_poly.pdbx_seq_one_letter_code
_entity_poly.pdbx_strand_id
1 'polypeptide(L)'
;FPAIYSFEPGTTTNQVLEKMLERFSVNIYPKLKSKSGFTPYQILTIASMVQIEGDPSDYGKVARVIFNRLQINMPLQLNSTVQYAANLRGRIALSLEATKIDSPYNTYKHQGLPPTPISMPSEVAIDATLNPIKGDWLYFITVKPGDTRFTKDYSEFQIWNSLYNSNLAKGLFK
;
A
#
# COMPACT_ATOMS: atom_id res chain seq x y z
N PHE A 1 15.50 6.02 4.81
CA PHE A 1 14.92 5.22 3.72
C PHE A 1 15.35 3.76 3.85
N PRO A 2 14.50 2.76 3.55
CA PRO A 2 14.85 1.34 3.65
C PRO A 2 16.02 0.98 2.74
N ALA A 3 17.13 0.54 3.34
CA ALA A 3 18.33 0.11 2.63
C ALA A 3 19.29 -0.62 3.60
N ILE A 4 20.33 -1.20 3.06
CA ILE A 4 21.46 -1.68 3.85
C ILE A 4 22.42 -0.51 4.06
N TYR A 5 22.81 -0.29 5.30
CA TYR A 5 23.75 0.75 5.72
C TYR A 5 24.91 0.11 6.47
N SER A 6 26.12 0.52 6.17
CA SER A 6 27.33 0.14 6.92
C SER A 6 27.84 1.37 7.69
N PHE A 7 28.17 1.18 8.94
CA PHE A 7 28.67 2.22 9.83
C PHE A 7 29.95 1.75 10.54
N GLU A 8 30.88 2.67 10.73
CA GLU A 8 32.08 2.42 11.50
C GLU A 8 31.76 2.36 13.00
N PRO A 9 32.55 1.59 13.77
CA PRO A 9 32.45 1.60 15.22
C PRO A 9 32.56 3.02 15.79
N GLY A 10 31.65 3.38 16.72
CA GLY A 10 31.60 4.72 17.29
C GLY A 10 30.71 5.72 16.54
N THR A 11 30.06 5.32 15.43
CA THR A 11 29.05 6.16 14.74
C THR A 11 27.91 6.50 15.69
N THR A 12 27.59 7.80 15.81
CA THR A 12 26.51 8.28 16.66
C THR A 12 25.13 8.06 16.03
N THR A 13 24.08 8.03 16.85
CA THR A 13 22.69 7.94 16.39
C THR A 13 22.34 9.04 15.37
N ASN A 14 22.81 10.27 15.61
CA ASN A 14 22.55 11.38 14.69
C ASN A 14 23.17 11.13 13.31
N GLN A 15 24.41 10.67 13.25
CA GLN A 15 25.08 10.33 12.00
C GLN A 15 24.35 9.19 11.25
N VAL A 16 23.80 8.20 11.97
CA VAL A 16 22.96 7.15 11.38
C VAL A 16 21.71 7.76 10.74
N LEU A 17 20.99 8.60 11.49
CA LEU A 17 19.77 9.25 10.98
C LEU A 17 20.05 10.19 9.81
N GLU A 18 21.11 10.98 9.88
CA GLU A 18 21.55 11.86 8.78
C GLU A 18 21.82 11.05 7.51
N LYS A 19 22.53 9.93 7.60
CA LYS A 19 22.81 9.04 6.46
C LYS A 19 21.53 8.49 5.83
N MET A 20 20.55 8.12 6.66
CA MET A 20 19.26 7.63 6.19
C MET A 20 18.45 8.73 5.50
N LEU A 21 18.47 9.96 6.02
CA LEU A 21 17.81 11.12 5.43
C LEU A 21 18.49 11.57 4.14
N GLU A 22 19.83 11.62 4.12
CA GLU A 22 20.61 11.93 2.93
C GLU A 22 20.25 11.00 1.77
N ARG A 23 20.22 9.69 2.02
CA ARG A 23 19.85 8.71 0.99
C ARG A 23 18.45 8.97 0.45
N PHE A 24 17.48 9.28 1.29
CA PHE A 24 16.13 9.65 0.86
C PHE A 24 16.15 10.91 0.01
N SER A 25 16.82 11.95 0.49
CA SER A 25 16.84 13.27 -0.17
C SER A 25 17.53 13.24 -1.54
N VAL A 26 18.59 12.44 -1.68
CA VAL A 26 19.36 12.35 -2.93
C VAL A 26 18.73 11.40 -3.93
N ASN A 27 18.31 10.20 -3.49
CA ASN A 27 17.93 9.13 -4.41
C ASN A 27 16.43 9.03 -4.63
N ILE A 28 15.60 9.41 -3.65
CA ILE A 28 14.16 9.15 -3.65
C ILE A 28 13.35 10.42 -3.88
N TYR A 29 13.62 11.47 -3.10
CA TYR A 29 12.82 12.69 -3.15
C TYR A 29 12.75 13.34 -4.55
N PRO A 30 13.81 13.38 -5.37
CA PRO A 30 13.72 13.90 -6.75
C PRO A 30 12.74 13.11 -7.63
N LYS A 31 12.68 11.77 -7.48
CA LYS A 31 11.73 10.92 -8.21
C LYS A 31 10.28 11.27 -7.87
N LEU A 32 9.98 11.52 -6.59
CA LEU A 32 8.63 11.83 -6.13
C LEU A 32 8.04 13.10 -6.75
N LYS A 33 8.88 14.04 -7.17
CA LYS A 33 8.47 15.28 -7.85
C LYS A 33 8.04 15.07 -9.30
N SER A 34 8.32 13.91 -9.88
CA SER A 34 8.08 13.66 -11.32
C SER A 34 6.61 13.40 -11.67
N LYS A 35 5.75 13.08 -10.69
CA LYS A 35 4.34 12.75 -10.91
C LYS A 35 3.46 13.98 -10.89
N SER A 36 2.87 14.33 -12.03
CA SER A 36 1.88 15.40 -12.11
C SER A 36 0.58 15.08 -11.34
N GLY A 37 -0.01 16.11 -10.72
CA GLY A 37 -1.29 16.01 -10.02
C GLY A 37 -1.23 15.49 -8.57
N PHE A 38 -0.04 15.12 -8.09
CA PHE A 38 0.17 14.69 -6.70
C PHE A 38 1.41 15.33 -6.09
N THR A 39 1.35 15.68 -4.82
CA THR A 39 2.54 16.13 -4.09
C THR A 39 3.49 14.96 -3.82
N PRO A 40 4.80 15.19 -3.60
CA PRO A 40 5.74 14.16 -3.18
C PRO A 40 5.28 13.35 -1.98
N TYR A 41 4.62 14.01 -1.01
CA TYR A 41 4.08 13.37 0.19
C TYR A 41 2.91 12.43 -0.13
N GLN A 42 2.02 12.84 -1.03
CA GLN A 42 0.90 11.98 -1.49
C GLN A 42 1.42 10.76 -2.24
N ILE A 43 2.43 10.90 -3.09
CA ILE A 43 3.07 9.77 -3.77
C ILE A 43 3.68 8.80 -2.75
N LEU A 44 4.37 9.32 -1.74
CA LEU A 44 4.93 8.49 -0.67
C LEU A 44 3.83 7.77 0.12
N THR A 45 2.70 8.44 0.38
CA THR A 45 1.54 7.84 1.04
C THR A 45 0.94 6.71 0.19
N ILE A 46 0.77 6.91 -1.11
CA ILE A 46 0.28 5.85 -2.03
C ILE A 46 1.28 4.68 -2.05
N ALA A 47 2.57 4.94 -2.22
CA ALA A 47 3.59 3.91 -2.25
C ALA A 47 3.64 3.08 -0.95
N SER A 48 3.37 3.71 0.20
CA SER A 48 3.29 3.01 1.48
C SER A 48 2.12 2.02 1.56
N MET A 49 1.00 2.33 0.92
CA MET A 49 -0.14 1.41 0.80
C MET A 49 0.18 0.29 -0.18
N VAL A 50 0.73 0.62 -1.36
CA VAL A 50 1.17 -0.36 -2.38
C VAL A 50 2.11 -1.41 -1.77
N GLN A 51 3.07 -0.97 -0.94
CA GLN A 51 4.04 -1.84 -0.26
C GLN A 51 3.39 -2.92 0.61
N ILE A 52 2.24 -2.64 1.21
CA ILE A 52 1.57 -3.57 2.14
C ILE A 52 0.52 -4.42 1.42
N GLU A 53 -0.16 -3.87 0.41
CA GLU A 53 -1.30 -4.50 -0.24
C GLU A 53 -0.93 -5.51 -1.32
N GLY A 54 0.28 -5.50 -1.84
CA GLY A 54 0.68 -6.37 -2.95
C GLY A 54 2.02 -7.05 -2.76
N ASP A 55 2.25 -8.07 -3.55
CA ASP A 55 3.58 -8.59 -3.82
C ASP A 55 4.31 -7.67 -4.83
N PRO A 56 5.65 -7.66 -4.87
CA PRO A 56 6.41 -6.79 -5.77
C PRO A 56 6.01 -6.90 -7.26
N SER A 57 5.58 -8.08 -7.71
CA SER A 57 5.08 -8.31 -9.07
C SER A 57 3.75 -7.61 -9.36
N ASP A 58 2.95 -7.31 -8.34
CA ASP A 58 1.63 -6.72 -8.45
C ASP A 58 1.58 -5.23 -8.11
N TYR A 59 2.66 -4.65 -7.57
CA TYR A 59 2.70 -3.25 -7.15
C TYR A 59 2.17 -2.27 -8.19
N GLY A 60 2.53 -2.46 -9.47
CA GLY A 60 2.06 -1.58 -10.54
C GLY A 60 0.56 -1.65 -10.80
N LYS A 61 -0.07 -2.82 -10.60
CA LYS A 61 -1.52 -3.00 -10.70
C LYS A 61 -2.25 -2.47 -9.46
N VAL A 62 -1.72 -2.74 -8.27
CA VAL A 62 -2.25 -2.19 -7.00
C VAL A 62 -2.22 -0.66 -7.03
N ALA A 63 -1.10 -0.06 -7.45
CA ALA A 63 -1.01 1.39 -7.63
C ALA A 63 -2.06 1.90 -8.62
N ARG A 64 -2.28 1.18 -9.74
CA ARG A 64 -3.32 1.53 -10.71
C ARG A 64 -4.71 1.54 -10.11
N VAL A 65 -5.09 0.52 -9.33
CA VAL A 65 -6.39 0.47 -8.64
C VAL A 65 -6.56 1.68 -7.71
N ILE A 66 -5.52 2.01 -6.92
CA ILE A 66 -5.58 3.18 -6.02
C ILE A 66 -5.83 4.46 -6.82
N PHE A 67 -5.07 4.72 -7.90
CA PHE A 67 -5.27 5.91 -8.73
C PHE A 67 -6.63 5.93 -9.40
N ASN A 68 -7.14 4.81 -9.93
CA ASN A 68 -8.44 4.73 -10.55
C ASN A 68 -9.56 5.07 -9.54
N ARG A 69 -9.49 4.52 -8.32
CA ARG A 69 -10.46 4.84 -7.26
C ARG A 69 -10.39 6.31 -6.84
N LEU A 70 -9.20 6.88 -6.67
CA LEU A 70 -9.02 8.30 -6.35
C LEU A 70 -9.63 9.20 -7.44
N GLN A 71 -9.44 8.85 -8.72
CA GLN A 71 -9.95 9.62 -9.85
C GLN A 71 -11.48 9.72 -9.87
N ILE A 72 -12.19 8.69 -9.41
CA ILE A 72 -13.66 8.65 -9.38
C ILE A 72 -14.22 8.90 -7.97
N ASN A 73 -13.42 9.38 -7.02
CA ASN A 73 -13.79 9.59 -5.61
C ASN A 73 -14.35 8.33 -4.93
N MET A 74 -13.92 7.15 -5.34
CA MET A 74 -14.28 5.89 -4.70
C MET A 74 -13.43 5.67 -3.45
N PRO A 75 -14.02 5.25 -2.30
CA PRO A 75 -13.24 4.90 -1.11
C PRO A 75 -12.19 3.83 -1.42
N LEU A 76 -11.00 3.97 -0.85
CA LEU A 76 -9.90 3.03 -1.12
C LEU A 76 -10.14 1.65 -0.49
N GLN A 77 -10.81 1.57 0.66
CA GLN A 77 -11.22 0.33 1.35
C GLN A 77 -10.07 -0.69 1.48
N LEU A 78 -8.90 -0.19 1.90
CA LEU A 78 -7.71 -1.01 2.09
C LEU A 78 -7.60 -1.47 3.55
N ASN A 79 -7.48 -2.78 3.74
CA ASN A 79 -7.37 -3.39 5.06
C ASN A 79 -6.14 -2.90 5.84
N SER A 80 -5.03 -2.68 5.14
CA SER A 80 -3.78 -2.18 5.71
C SER A 80 -3.94 -0.84 6.45
N THR A 81 -4.80 0.05 5.95
CA THR A 81 -5.05 1.35 6.56
C THR A 81 -5.80 1.22 7.89
N VAL A 82 -6.74 0.29 7.98
CA VAL A 82 -7.47 -0.04 9.23
C VAL A 82 -6.54 -0.75 10.22
N GLN A 83 -5.72 -1.69 9.75
CA GLN A 83 -4.72 -2.37 10.58
C GLN A 83 -3.72 -1.38 11.18
N TYR A 84 -3.30 -0.39 10.40
CA TYR A 84 -2.44 0.69 10.87
C TYR A 84 -3.11 1.50 11.97
N ALA A 85 -4.36 1.94 11.74
CA ALA A 85 -5.16 2.72 12.70
C ALA A 85 -5.38 1.97 14.02
N ALA A 86 -5.63 0.67 13.95
CA ALA A 86 -5.92 -0.19 15.09
C ALA A 86 -4.66 -0.79 15.74
N ASN A 87 -3.46 -0.49 15.22
CA ASN A 87 -2.18 -1.10 15.62
C ASN A 87 -2.18 -2.65 15.54
N LEU A 88 -2.87 -3.20 14.53
CA LEU A 88 -3.07 -4.64 14.31
C LEU A 88 -2.18 -5.19 13.19
N ARG A 89 -0.93 -4.76 13.13
CA ARG A 89 0.01 -5.16 12.07
C ARG A 89 0.19 -6.67 11.99
N GLY A 90 0.27 -7.20 10.76
CA GLY A 90 0.53 -8.63 10.50
C GLY A 90 -0.68 -9.55 10.60
N ARG A 91 -1.89 -9.05 10.75
CA ARG A 91 -3.11 -9.88 10.70
C ARG A 91 -3.56 -10.09 9.24
N ILE A 92 -3.83 -11.33 8.87
CA ILE A 92 -4.26 -11.70 7.50
C ILE A 92 -5.69 -11.24 7.25
N ALA A 93 -6.58 -11.32 8.24
CA ALA A 93 -7.99 -10.95 8.10
C ALA A 93 -8.40 -9.86 9.09
N LEU A 94 -9.18 -8.91 8.62
CA LEU A 94 -9.88 -7.92 9.44
C LEU A 94 -11.29 -8.42 9.78
N SER A 95 -11.70 -8.22 11.03
CA SER A 95 -13.11 -8.40 11.39
C SER A 95 -13.94 -7.23 10.82
N LEU A 96 -15.22 -7.47 10.57
CA LEU A 96 -16.16 -6.41 10.17
C LEU A 96 -16.22 -5.26 11.19
N GLU A 97 -16.04 -5.57 12.48
CA GLU A 97 -15.99 -4.54 13.53
C GLU A 97 -14.75 -3.64 13.39
N ALA A 98 -13.60 -4.19 13.01
CA ALA A 98 -12.40 -3.39 12.79
C ALA A 98 -12.58 -2.37 11.65
N THR A 99 -13.36 -2.68 10.61
CA THR A 99 -13.64 -1.73 9.53
C THR A 99 -14.56 -0.57 9.94
N LYS A 100 -15.13 -0.60 11.15
CA LYS A 100 -15.99 0.46 11.69
C LYS A 100 -15.23 1.47 12.57
N ILE A 101 -13.94 1.25 12.85
CA ILE A 101 -13.14 2.14 13.69
C ILE A 101 -13.23 3.58 13.23
N ASP A 102 -13.41 4.51 14.16
CA ASP A 102 -13.39 5.94 13.86
C ASP A 102 -11.94 6.44 13.87
N SER A 103 -11.39 6.57 12.68
CA SER A 103 -10.01 7.01 12.48
C SER A 103 -9.86 7.65 11.11
N PRO A 104 -9.11 8.75 10.97
CA PRO A 104 -8.83 9.37 9.68
C PRO A 104 -8.03 8.46 8.73
N TYR A 105 -7.44 7.38 9.24
CA TYR A 105 -6.79 6.35 8.43
C TYR A 105 -7.78 5.32 7.86
N ASN A 106 -9.02 5.28 8.34
CA ASN A 106 -9.98 4.27 7.88
C ASN A 106 -10.53 4.60 6.50
N THR A 107 -9.92 4.04 5.46
CA THR A 107 -10.31 4.26 4.07
C THR A 107 -11.60 3.54 3.64
N TYR A 108 -12.29 2.85 4.55
CA TYR A 108 -13.67 2.40 4.37
C TYR A 108 -14.67 3.51 4.67
N LYS A 109 -14.32 4.43 5.59
CA LYS A 109 -15.18 5.54 6.03
C LYS A 109 -14.82 6.87 5.36
N HIS A 110 -13.54 7.09 5.10
CA HIS A 110 -13.02 8.35 4.55
C HIS A 110 -12.53 8.14 3.12
N GLN A 111 -12.99 9.03 2.24
CA GLN A 111 -12.53 9.10 0.85
C GLN A 111 -11.13 9.73 0.78
N GLY A 112 -10.40 9.41 -0.27
CA GLY A 112 -9.06 9.96 -0.50
C GLY A 112 -7.95 9.21 0.21
N LEU A 113 -6.82 9.87 0.39
CA LEU A 113 -5.63 9.30 1.02
C LEU A 113 -5.68 9.41 2.54
N PRO A 114 -5.11 8.44 3.27
CA PRO A 114 -4.88 8.60 4.71
C PRO A 114 -3.95 9.78 4.98
N PRO A 115 -3.96 10.34 6.22
CA PRO A 115 -3.19 11.56 6.56
C PRO A 115 -1.68 11.43 6.35
N THR A 116 -1.12 10.23 6.54
CA THR A 116 0.32 9.97 6.42
C THR A 116 0.59 8.62 5.74
N PRO A 117 1.84 8.35 5.30
CA PRO A 117 2.26 7.00 4.97
C PRO A 117 2.02 6.03 6.13
N ILE A 118 1.61 4.80 5.81
CA ILE A 118 1.30 3.73 6.79
C ILE A 118 2.41 2.68 6.92
N SER A 119 3.42 2.77 6.05
CA SER A 119 4.64 1.96 6.07
C SER A 119 5.81 2.72 5.46
N MET A 120 6.99 2.12 5.48
CA MET A 120 8.16 2.59 4.74
C MET A 120 8.24 1.86 3.40
N PRO A 121 7.88 2.50 2.27
CA PRO A 121 7.89 1.85 0.97
C PRO A 121 9.33 1.61 0.48
N SER A 122 9.55 0.49 -0.17
CA SER A 122 10.76 0.21 -0.93
C SER A 122 10.85 1.09 -2.18
N GLU A 123 12.04 1.17 -2.78
CA GLU A 123 12.22 1.87 -4.06
C GLU A 123 11.36 1.24 -5.17
N VAL A 124 11.19 -0.09 -5.17
CA VAL A 124 10.34 -0.82 -6.12
C VAL A 124 8.87 -0.39 -5.99
N ALA A 125 8.35 -0.24 -4.77
CA ALA A 125 6.98 0.23 -4.54
C ALA A 125 6.79 1.70 -4.97
N ILE A 126 7.80 2.54 -4.77
CA ILE A 126 7.80 3.93 -5.23
C ILE A 126 7.82 3.99 -6.77
N ASP A 127 8.72 3.26 -7.42
CA ASP A 127 8.82 3.25 -8.88
C ASP A 127 7.55 2.71 -9.54
N ALA A 128 6.93 1.66 -8.96
CA ALA A 128 5.63 1.14 -9.39
C ALA A 128 4.48 2.15 -9.19
N THR A 129 4.52 2.95 -8.13
CA THR A 129 3.56 4.04 -7.90
C THR A 129 3.72 5.18 -8.89
N LEU A 130 4.95 5.53 -9.24
CA LEU A 130 5.23 6.56 -10.24
C LEU A 130 4.84 6.11 -11.65
N ASN A 131 5.00 4.83 -11.95
CA ASN A 131 4.76 4.22 -13.26
C ASN A 131 3.76 3.07 -13.17
N PRO A 132 2.50 3.31 -12.76
CA PRO A 132 1.53 2.25 -12.59
C PRO A 132 1.18 1.59 -13.94
N ILE A 133 0.99 0.27 -13.94
CA ILE A 133 0.58 -0.47 -15.13
C ILE A 133 -0.76 0.07 -15.64
N LYS A 134 -0.91 0.22 -16.96
CA LYS A 134 -2.17 0.67 -17.58
C LYS A 134 -3.26 -0.38 -17.36
N GLY A 135 -4.45 0.08 -16.98
CA GLY A 135 -5.63 -0.75 -16.74
C GLY A 135 -6.78 0.05 -16.15
N ASP A 136 -7.97 -0.53 -16.17
CA ASP A 136 -9.21 0.08 -15.69
C ASP A 136 -9.75 -0.60 -14.41
N TRP A 137 -8.90 -1.38 -13.73
CA TRP A 137 -9.27 -2.13 -12.53
C TRP A 137 -9.68 -1.20 -11.39
N LEU A 138 -10.74 -1.63 -10.68
CA LEU A 138 -11.24 -0.98 -9.46
C LEU A 138 -11.14 -1.90 -8.24
N TYR A 139 -11.01 -3.20 -8.45
CA TYR A 139 -10.99 -4.22 -7.41
C TYR A 139 -9.81 -5.14 -7.58
N PHE A 140 -9.26 -5.61 -6.47
CA PHE A 140 -8.28 -6.69 -6.44
C PHE A 140 -8.43 -7.53 -5.17
N ILE A 141 -8.03 -8.77 -5.24
CA ILE A 141 -8.01 -9.70 -4.11
C ILE A 141 -7.02 -10.83 -4.34
N THR A 142 -6.23 -11.16 -3.34
CA THR A 142 -5.36 -12.32 -3.35
C THR A 142 -6.18 -13.53 -2.92
N VAL A 143 -6.58 -14.39 -3.84
CA VAL A 143 -7.44 -15.55 -3.58
C VAL A 143 -6.70 -16.74 -2.95
N LYS A 144 -5.38 -16.81 -3.16
CA LYS A 144 -4.42 -17.71 -2.49
C LYS A 144 -3.02 -17.10 -2.58
N PRO A 145 -2.04 -17.52 -1.80
CA PRO A 145 -0.67 -17.03 -1.91
C PRO A 145 -0.17 -17.10 -3.36
N GLY A 146 0.30 -15.96 -3.89
CA GLY A 146 0.79 -15.82 -5.26
C GLY A 146 -0.28 -15.72 -6.37
N ASP A 147 -1.58 -15.67 -6.03
CA ASP A 147 -2.68 -15.49 -7.01
C ASP A 147 -3.51 -14.25 -6.64
N THR A 148 -3.06 -13.09 -7.05
CA THR A 148 -3.78 -11.83 -6.92
C THR A 148 -4.49 -11.48 -8.22
N ARG A 149 -5.80 -11.25 -8.14
CA ARG A 149 -6.70 -11.00 -9.28
C ARG A 149 -7.18 -9.57 -9.27
N PHE A 150 -7.36 -9.00 -10.45
CA PHE A 150 -7.71 -7.60 -10.68
C PHE A 150 -8.87 -7.49 -11.66
N THR A 151 -9.89 -6.71 -11.33
CA THR A 151 -11.05 -6.48 -12.18
C THR A 151 -11.65 -5.09 -11.97
N LYS A 152 -12.43 -4.62 -12.94
CA LYS A 152 -13.34 -3.48 -12.76
C LYS A 152 -14.76 -3.89 -12.38
N ASP A 153 -15.09 -5.18 -12.55
CA ASP A 153 -16.42 -5.72 -12.33
C ASP A 153 -16.60 -6.19 -10.89
N TYR A 154 -17.56 -5.58 -10.20
CA TYR A 154 -17.86 -5.92 -8.81
C TYR A 154 -18.43 -7.33 -8.65
N SER A 155 -19.20 -7.83 -9.63
CA SER A 155 -19.76 -9.19 -9.56
C SER A 155 -18.67 -10.25 -9.66
N GLU A 156 -17.67 -10.03 -10.51
CA GLU A 156 -16.50 -10.89 -10.60
C GLU A 156 -15.67 -10.85 -9.30
N PHE A 157 -15.48 -9.66 -8.74
CA PHE A 157 -14.82 -9.52 -7.42
C PHE A 157 -15.55 -10.30 -6.31
N GLN A 158 -16.90 -10.28 -6.29
CA GLN A 158 -17.67 -11.04 -5.30
C GLN A 158 -17.45 -12.57 -5.42
N ILE A 159 -17.34 -13.10 -6.64
CA ILE A 159 -16.99 -14.50 -6.86
C ILE A 159 -15.61 -14.82 -6.28
N TRP A 160 -14.62 -13.97 -6.53
CA TRP A 160 -13.28 -14.15 -5.99
C TRP A 160 -13.20 -13.97 -4.47
N ASN A 161 -14.01 -13.07 -3.90
CA ASN A 161 -14.13 -12.92 -2.46
C ASN A 161 -14.69 -14.20 -1.79
N SER A 162 -15.66 -14.84 -2.42
CA SER A 162 -16.17 -16.14 -1.97
C SER A 162 -15.09 -17.23 -2.04
N LEU A 163 -14.29 -17.24 -3.09
CA LEU A 163 -13.15 -18.15 -3.24
C LEU A 163 -12.08 -17.88 -2.16
N TYR A 164 -11.74 -16.61 -1.90
CA TYR A 164 -10.82 -16.22 -0.82
C TYR A 164 -11.29 -16.78 0.53
N ASN A 165 -12.57 -16.56 0.88
CA ASN A 165 -13.13 -17.04 2.14
C ASN A 165 -13.07 -18.57 2.26
N SER A 166 -13.34 -19.30 1.16
CA SER A 166 -13.20 -20.77 1.12
C SER A 166 -11.74 -21.20 1.34
N ASN A 167 -10.80 -20.52 0.71
CA ASN A 167 -9.36 -20.83 0.82
C ASN A 167 -8.81 -20.47 2.21
N LEU A 168 -9.29 -19.37 2.80
CA LEU A 168 -8.96 -18.98 4.18
C LEU A 168 -9.44 -20.05 5.17
N ALA A 169 -10.67 -20.53 5.02
CA ALA A 169 -11.23 -21.61 5.86
C ALA A 169 -10.46 -22.93 5.73
N LYS A 170 -9.86 -23.20 4.56
CA LYS A 170 -8.99 -24.36 4.32
C LYS A 170 -7.55 -24.16 4.84
N GLY A 171 -7.22 -22.99 5.39
CA GLY A 171 -5.90 -22.68 5.94
C GLY A 171 -4.80 -22.44 4.90
N LEU A 172 -5.14 -22.02 3.69
CA LEU A 172 -4.17 -21.75 2.62
C LEU A 172 -3.32 -20.48 2.85
N PHE A 173 -3.70 -19.63 3.79
CA PHE A 173 -3.00 -18.40 4.18
C PHE A 173 -2.28 -18.55 5.53
N LYS A 174 -1.56 -19.65 5.72
CA LYS A 174 -0.77 -19.92 6.93
C LYS A 174 0.59 -19.25 6.85
#